data_7f550cb9bcb5396a1bafe4cd6b08a9e9
#
_entry.id   7f550cb9bcb5396a1bafe4cd6b08a9e9
#
_cell.length_a   1.000
_cell.length_b   1.000
_cell.length_c   1.000
_cell.angle_alpha   90.00
_cell.angle_beta   90.00
_cell.angle_gamma   90.00
#
_symmetry.space_group_name_H-M   'P 1'
#
loop_
_entity.id
_entity.type
_entity.pdbx_description
1 polymer ?
#
loop_
_entity_poly.entity_id
_entity_poly.type
_entity_poly.pdbx_seq_one_letter_code
_entity_poly.pdbx_strand_id
1 'polypeptide(L)'
;MDIRKPNDLELKMVLSLSPQAIFDGTLGQVEPTKEKIDQLVKPLLEKGSYYLIATKNNKIMGWIFIGTSKDQFTDRMIGFIYELFVIEEFRGKGISKLLMRAGIDHLKQDGYSEIRLSAFAGNHAIKLYEKLGFNIRTVTMSLQL
;
A
#
# COMPACT_ATOMS: atom_id res chain seq x y z
N MET A 1 5.86 -17.87 -8.24
CA MET A 1 5.70 -16.46 -7.80
C MET A 1 6.18 -16.34 -6.37
N ASP A 2 6.97 -15.33 -6.10
CA ASP A 2 7.45 -15.03 -4.75
C ASP A 2 6.91 -13.70 -4.26
N ILE A 3 6.67 -13.61 -2.96
CA ILE A 3 6.39 -12.35 -2.28
C ILE A 3 7.46 -12.15 -1.22
N ARG A 4 8.24 -11.08 -1.35
CA ARG A 4 9.42 -10.83 -0.54
C ARG A 4 9.77 -9.34 -0.50
N LYS A 5 10.68 -8.96 0.37
CA LYS A 5 11.23 -7.61 0.38
C LYS A 5 12.05 -7.37 -0.89
N PRO A 6 12.02 -6.14 -1.44
CA PRO A 6 12.82 -5.80 -2.61
C PRO A 6 14.29 -5.60 -2.24
N ASN A 7 15.19 -5.87 -3.19
CA ASN A 7 16.55 -5.38 -3.12
C ASN A 7 16.60 -3.89 -3.51
N ASP A 8 17.78 -3.28 -3.44
CA ASP A 8 17.93 -1.83 -3.70
C ASP A 8 17.50 -1.43 -5.11
N LEU A 9 17.83 -2.23 -6.11
CA LEU A 9 17.44 -1.96 -7.50
C LEU A 9 15.93 -2.08 -7.69
N GLU A 10 15.35 -3.10 -7.11
CA GLU A 10 13.90 -3.33 -7.15
C GLU A 10 13.14 -2.22 -6.42
N LEU A 11 13.67 -1.75 -5.28
CA LEU A 11 13.07 -0.62 -4.57
C LEU A 11 13.08 0.64 -5.44
N LYS A 12 14.15 0.90 -6.16
CA LYS A 12 14.20 2.03 -7.10
C LYS A 12 13.13 1.91 -8.19
N MET A 13 12.90 0.70 -8.69
CA MET A 13 11.85 0.46 -9.68
C MET A 13 10.46 0.74 -9.10
N VAL A 14 10.18 0.24 -7.89
CA VAL A 14 8.91 0.52 -7.20
C VAL A 14 8.70 2.01 -7.05
N LEU A 15 9.69 2.74 -6.55
CA LEU A 15 9.59 4.18 -6.35
C LEU A 15 9.39 4.94 -7.66
N SER A 16 9.98 4.47 -8.76
CA SER A 16 9.80 5.09 -10.07
C SER A 16 8.40 4.92 -10.63
N LEU A 17 7.70 3.87 -10.23
CA LEU A 17 6.32 3.57 -10.65
C LEU A 17 5.26 4.09 -9.66
N SER A 18 5.67 4.55 -8.49
CA SER A 18 4.74 5.02 -7.46
C SER A 18 3.89 6.22 -7.87
N PRO A 19 4.37 7.19 -8.69
CA PRO A 19 3.48 8.24 -9.20
C PRO A 19 2.28 7.67 -9.95
N GLN A 20 2.49 6.67 -10.82
CA GLN A 20 1.40 6.01 -11.54
C GLN A 20 0.48 5.23 -10.60
N ALA A 21 1.07 4.57 -9.59
CA ALA A 21 0.29 3.83 -8.61
C ALA A 21 -0.67 4.75 -7.84
N ILE A 22 -0.21 5.92 -7.44
CA ILE A 22 -1.03 6.90 -6.73
C ILE A 22 -2.06 7.52 -7.68
N PHE A 23 -1.69 7.77 -8.93
CA PHE A 23 -2.64 8.23 -9.95
C PHE A 23 -3.81 7.25 -10.09
N ASP A 24 -3.52 5.97 -10.26
CA ASP A 24 -4.54 4.92 -10.39
C ASP A 24 -5.35 4.77 -9.09
N GLY A 25 -4.69 4.75 -7.94
CA GLY A 25 -5.34 4.58 -6.63
C GLY A 25 -6.24 5.75 -6.24
N THR A 26 -5.98 6.93 -6.73
CA THR A 26 -6.79 8.13 -6.51
C THR A 26 -7.78 8.41 -7.64
N LEU A 27 -8.02 7.43 -8.50
CA LEU A 27 -8.95 7.53 -9.65
C LEU A 27 -8.57 8.68 -10.60
N GLY A 28 -7.26 8.89 -10.79
CA GLY A 28 -6.74 9.92 -11.67
C GLY A 28 -6.72 11.31 -11.08
N GLN A 29 -7.02 11.48 -9.79
CA GLN A 29 -7.09 12.80 -9.16
C GLN A 29 -5.72 13.35 -8.78
N VAL A 30 -4.75 12.49 -8.48
CA VAL A 30 -3.43 12.91 -8.00
C VAL A 30 -2.35 12.14 -8.74
N GLU A 31 -1.37 12.86 -9.28
CA GLU A 31 -0.15 12.28 -9.82
C GLU A 31 1.04 13.04 -9.22
N PRO A 32 1.61 12.56 -8.10
CA PRO A 32 2.69 13.25 -7.45
C PRO A 32 3.98 13.17 -8.26
N THR A 33 4.85 14.14 -8.05
CA THR A 33 6.21 14.10 -8.62
C THR A 33 7.04 13.03 -7.91
N LYS A 34 8.17 12.67 -8.53
CA LYS A 34 9.14 11.76 -7.92
C LYS A 34 9.68 12.33 -6.60
N GLU A 35 9.95 13.62 -6.56
CA GLU A 35 10.41 14.30 -5.34
C GLU A 35 9.39 14.19 -4.21
N LYS A 36 8.10 14.33 -4.55
CA LYS A 36 7.03 14.18 -3.56
C LYS A 36 6.94 12.75 -3.02
N ILE A 37 7.10 11.76 -3.89
CA ILE A 37 7.16 10.35 -3.49
C ILE A 37 8.29 10.15 -2.48
N ASP A 38 9.49 10.65 -2.77
CA ASP A 38 10.63 10.51 -1.87
C ASP A 38 10.36 11.17 -0.51
N GLN A 39 9.74 12.35 -0.50
CA GLN A 39 9.36 13.05 0.73
C GLN A 39 8.35 12.27 1.56
N LEU A 40 7.44 11.54 0.94
CA LEU A 40 6.41 10.75 1.64
C LEU A 40 6.96 9.41 2.14
N VAL A 41 7.77 8.75 1.33
CA VAL A 41 8.22 7.38 1.58
C VAL A 41 9.43 7.30 2.48
N LYS A 42 10.42 8.18 2.29
CA LYS A 42 11.69 8.12 3.01
C LYS A 42 11.52 8.13 4.53
N PRO A 43 10.71 9.04 5.14
CA PRO A 43 10.50 9.01 6.58
C PRO A 43 9.85 7.72 7.07
N LEU A 44 8.97 7.12 6.27
CA LEU A 44 8.31 5.86 6.63
C LEU A 44 9.31 4.70 6.62
N LEU A 45 10.18 4.65 5.62
CA LEU A 45 11.25 3.64 5.56
C LEU A 45 12.21 3.78 6.75
N GLU A 46 12.57 5.01 7.11
CA GLU A 46 13.44 5.28 8.26
C GLU A 46 12.82 4.83 9.58
N LYS A 47 11.48 4.85 9.68
CA LYS A 47 10.73 4.40 10.86
C LYS A 47 10.42 2.91 10.86
N GLY A 48 10.90 2.16 9.85
CA GLY A 48 10.75 0.72 9.80
C GLY A 48 9.65 0.18 8.88
N SER A 49 8.93 1.04 8.16
CA SER A 49 8.00 0.58 7.12
C SER A 49 8.77 -0.03 5.97
N TYR A 50 8.17 -0.99 5.29
CA TYR A 50 8.84 -1.73 4.23
C TYR A 50 7.87 -2.19 3.15
N TYR A 51 8.43 -2.44 1.97
CA TYR A 51 7.69 -3.01 0.85
C TYR A 51 7.80 -4.53 0.85
N LEU A 52 6.74 -5.18 0.38
CA LEU A 52 6.77 -6.55 -0.11
C LEU A 52 6.41 -6.49 -1.59
N ILE A 53 7.20 -7.16 -2.42
CA ILE A 53 6.95 -7.22 -3.86
C ILE A 53 6.54 -8.63 -4.26
N ALA A 54 5.63 -8.72 -5.22
CA ALA A 54 5.30 -9.97 -5.89
C ALA A 54 6.14 -10.07 -7.17
N THR A 55 6.91 -11.15 -7.30
CA THR A 55 7.79 -11.35 -8.46
C THR A 55 7.54 -12.70 -9.11
N LYS A 56 7.76 -12.76 -10.41
CA LYS A 56 7.79 -14.00 -11.19
C LYS A 56 8.81 -13.83 -12.30
N ASN A 57 9.75 -14.80 -12.41
CA ASN A 57 10.83 -14.74 -13.41
C ASN A 57 11.60 -13.42 -13.34
N ASN A 58 11.92 -12.97 -12.13
CA ASN A 58 12.62 -11.71 -11.85
C ASN A 58 11.89 -10.44 -12.30
N LYS A 59 10.59 -10.54 -12.62
CA LYS A 59 9.76 -9.36 -12.92
C LYS A 59 8.90 -9.01 -11.73
N ILE A 60 8.85 -7.73 -11.40
CA ILE A 60 7.94 -7.19 -10.38
C ILE A 60 6.55 -7.13 -11.00
N MET A 61 5.57 -7.76 -10.32
CA MET A 61 4.17 -7.75 -10.76
C MET A 61 3.32 -6.75 -9.96
N GLY A 62 3.76 -6.43 -8.76
CA GLY A 62 3.06 -5.51 -7.88
C GLY A 62 3.75 -5.44 -6.53
N TRP A 63 3.20 -4.62 -5.64
CA TRP A 63 3.76 -4.44 -4.30
C TRP A 63 2.71 -4.00 -3.29
N ILE A 64 3.06 -4.16 -2.02
CA ILE A 64 2.35 -3.59 -0.89
C ILE A 64 3.36 -2.88 0.00
N PHE A 65 3.01 -1.69 0.48
CA PHE A 65 3.83 -0.92 1.41
C PHE A 65 3.16 -0.92 2.76
N ILE A 66 3.82 -1.47 3.76
CA ILE A 66 3.26 -1.68 5.09
C ILE A 66 4.18 -1.13 6.17
N GLY A 67 3.60 -0.81 7.30
CA GLY A 67 4.35 -0.32 8.43
C GLY A 67 3.46 0.03 9.59
N THR A 68 3.82 1.09 10.28
CA THR A 68 3.13 1.51 11.49
C THR A 68 2.58 2.93 11.34
N SER A 69 1.50 3.20 12.03
CA SER A 69 0.95 4.54 12.18
C SER A 69 0.49 4.70 13.62
N LYS A 70 0.51 5.93 14.11
CA LYS A 70 0.07 6.25 15.47
C LYS A 70 -1.36 6.76 15.42
N ASP A 71 -2.23 6.18 16.24
CA ASP A 71 -3.57 6.71 16.42
C ASP A 71 -3.47 8.06 17.14
N GLN A 72 -4.01 9.12 16.51
CA GLN A 72 -3.84 10.47 17.02
C GLN A 72 -4.59 10.74 18.34
N PHE A 73 -5.60 9.93 18.66
CA PHE A 73 -6.38 10.13 19.89
C PHE A 73 -5.88 9.28 21.06
N THR A 74 -5.36 8.10 20.79
CA THR A 74 -4.98 7.14 21.84
C THR A 74 -3.47 6.95 21.96
N ASP A 75 -2.69 7.46 21.01
CA ASP A 75 -1.25 7.22 20.86
C ASP A 75 -0.89 5.74 20.62
N ARG A 76 -1.88 4.89 20.42
CA ARG A 76 -1.67 3.47 20.14
C ARG A 76 -1.04 3.28 18.76
N MET A 77 -0.07 2.38 18.66
CA MET A 77 0.55 2.05 17.38
C MET A 77 -0.31 1.04 16.64
N ILE A 78 -0.60 1.35 15.38
CA ILE A 78 -1.49 0.58 14.49
C ILE A 78 -0.66 0.09 13.31
N GLY A 79 -0.89 -1.13 12.87
CA GLY A 79 -0.38 -1.59 11.57
C GLY A 79 -1.07 -0.81 10.45
N PHE A 80 -0.32 -0.40 9.45
CA PHE A 80 -0.87 0.43 8.39
C PHE A 80 -0.41 -0.06 7.01
N ILE A 81 -1.36 -0.10 6.08
CA ILE A 81 -1.10 -0.38 4.67
C ILE A 81 -1.13 0.95 3.93
N TYR A 82 0.04 1.38 3.47
CA TYR A 82 0.21 2.68 2.81
C TYR A 82 -0.07 2.65 1.32
N GLU A 83 0.22 1.53 0.66
CA GLU A 83 0.06 1.41 -0.78
C GLU A 83 -0.12 -0.04 -1.17
N LEU A 84 -0.98 -0.28 -2.15
CA LEU A 84 -1.16 -1.58 -2.80
C LEU A 84 -1.29 -1.30 -4.30
N PHE A 85 -0.45 -1.94 -5.09
CA PHE A 85 -0.47 -1.75 -6.54
C PHE A 85 -0.11 -3.04 -7.27
N VAL A 86 -0.84 -3.31 -8.34
CA VAL A 86 -0.51 -4.38 -9.29
C VAL A 86 -0.31 -3.74 -10.65
N ILE A 87 0.83 -4.02 -11.28
CA ILE A 87 1.16 -3.51 -12.61
C ILE A 87 0.11 -4.02 -13.60
N GLU A 88 -0.33 -3.12 -14.50
CA GLU A 88 -1.50 -3.33 -15.35
C GLU A 88 -1.51 -4.68 -16.08
N GLU A 89 -0.38 -5.08 -16.68
CA GLU A 89 -0.29 -6.34 -17.43
C GLU A 89 -0.52 -7.60 -16.57
N PHE A 90 -0.40 -7.48 -15.25
CA PHE A 90 -0.56 -8.60 -14.32
C PHE A 90 -1.89 -8.58 -13.56
N ARG A 91 -2.79 -7.66 -13.88
CA ARG A 91 -4.11 -7.55 -13.22
C ARG A 91 -5.04 -8.69 -13.62
N GLY A 92 -6.03 -8.94 -12.76
CA GLY A 92 -7.02 -9.99 -12.99
C GLY A 92 -6.53 -11.39 -12.65
N LYS A 93 -5.40 -11.54 -11.96
CA LYS A 93 -4.78 -12.83 -11.61
C LYS A 93 -4.74 -13.09 -10.10
N GLY A 94 -5.42 -12.26 -9.29
CA GLY A 94 -5.47 -12.44 -7.85
C GLY A 94 -4.23 -11.97 -7.09
N ILE A 95 -3.30 -11.24 -7.72
CA ILE A 95 -2.05 -10.81 -7.10
C ILE A 95 -2.30 -9.83 -5.95
N SER A 96 -3.24 -8.89 -6.11
CA SER A 96 -3.59 -7.94 -5.04
C SER A 96 -4.06 -8.66 -3.78
N LYS A 97 -4.85 -9.70 -3.92
CA LYS A 97 -5.31 -10.51 -2.78
C LYS A 97 -4.16 -11.23 -2.08
N LEU A 98 -3.21 -11.77 -2.86
CA LEU A 98 -2.04 -12.43 -2.31
C LEU A 98 -1.13 -11.43 -1.58
N LEU A 99 -0.93 -10.24 -2.15
CA LEU A 99 -0.15 -9.17 -1.51
C LEU A 99 -0.82 -8.70 -0.21
N MET A 100 -2.13 -8.53 -0.21
CA MET A 100 -2.87 -8.14 1.00
C MET A 100 -2.73 -9.19 2.10
N ARG A 101 -2.88 -10.45 1.76
CA ARG A 101 -2.71 -11.55 2.74
C ARG A 101 -1.31 -11.57 3.30
N ALA A 102 -0.30 -11.43 2.46
CA ALA A 102 1.09 -11.38 2.90
C ALA A 102 1.34 -10.18 3.83
N GLY A 103 0.84 -9.00 3.45
CA GLY A 103 0.96 -7.80 4.27
C GLY A 103 0.28 -7.94 5.63
N ILE A 104 -0.92 -8.50 5.66
CA ILE A 104 -1.66 -8.74 6.90
C ILE A 104 -0.89 -9.71 7.78
N ASP A 105 -0.36 -10.80 7.22
CA ASP A 105 0.39 -11.80 7.98
C ASP A 105 1.68 -11.19 8.56
N HIS A 106 2.40 -10.39 7.79
CA HIS A 106 3.58 -9.68 8.28
C HIS A 106 3.25 -8.74 9.44
N LEU A 107 2.19 -7.96 9.32
CA LEU A 107 1.78 -7.03 10.37
C LEU A 107 1.32 -7.77 11.64
N LYS A 108 0.66 -8.91 11.50
CA LYS A 108 0.35 -9.76 12.66
C LYS A 108 1.61 -10.26 13.35
N GLN A 109 2.59 -10.73 12.58
CA GLN A 109 3.87 -11.20 13.12
C GLN A 109 4.64 -10.06 13.78
N ASP A 110 4.51 -8.83 13.27
CA ASP A 110 5.10 -7.65 13.85
C ASP A 110 4.42 -7.21 15.17
N GLY A 111 3.30 -7.86 15.53
CA GLY A 111 2.65 -7.67 16.84
C GLY A 111 1.46 -6.72 16.85
N TYR A 112 1.03 -6.22 15.70
CA TYR A 112 -0.13 -5.32 15.65
C TYR A 112 -1.44 -6.08 15.86
N SER A 113 -2.34 -5.49 16.65
CA SER A 113 -3.68 -6.03 16.90
C SER A 113 -4.75 -5.44 16.00
N GLU A 114 -4.41 -4.37 15.29
CA GLU A 114 -5.31 -3.70 14.37
C GLU A 114 -4.51 -3.22 13.15
N ILE A 115 -5.11 -3.29 11.98
CA ILE A 115 -4.54 -2.80 10.71
C ILE A 115 -5.52 -1.82 10.10
N ARG A 116 -5.01 -0.67 9.65
CA ARG A 116 -5.80 0.35 8.96
C ARG A 116 -5.21 0.62 7.58
N LEU A 117 -6.05 1.14 6.72
CA LEU A 117 -5.65 1.67 5.41
C LEU A 117 -6.58 2.82 5.05
N SER A 118 -6.17 3.62 4.08
CA SER A 118 -7.01 4.66 3.49
C SER A 118 -7.19 4.36 2.01
N ALA A 119 -8.38 4.61 1.49
CA ALA A 119 -8.69 4.44 0.08
C ALA A 119 -9.62 5.55 -0.39
N PHE A 120 -9.47 5.96 -1.65
CA PHE A 120 -10.41 6.90 -2.26
C PHE A 120 -11.75 6.20 -2.49
N ALA A 121 -12.84 6.89 -2.17
CA ALA A 121 -14.18 6.40 -2.46
C ALA A 121 -14.31 6.09 -3.96
N GLY A 122 -14.88 4.94 -4.29
CA GLY A 122 -14.98 4.46 -5.67
C GLY A 122 -13.81 3.61 -6.14
N ASN A 123 -12.74 3.50 -5.36
CA ASN A 123 -11.63 2.58 -5.69
C ASN A 123 -12.13 1.13 -5.60
N HIS A 124 -11.94 0.36 -6.68
CA HIS A 124 -12.38 -1.03 -6.75
C HIS A 124 -11.77 -1.93 -5.68
N ALA A 125 -10.58 -1.60 -5.20
CA ALA A 125 -9.89 -2.36 -4.16
C ALA A 125 -10.68 -2.37 -2.83
N ILE A 126 -11.58 -1.43 -2.61
CA ILE A 126 -12.42 -1.40 -1.41
C ILE A 126 -13.20 -2.71 -1.25
N LYS A 127 -13.70 -3.27 -2.36
CA LYS A 127 -14.42 -4.56 -2.32
C LYS A 127 -13.52 -5.70 -1.84
N LEU A 128 -12.27 -5.70 -2.25
CA LEU A 128 -11.28 -6.67 -1.76
C LEU A 128 -11.04 -6.48 -0.26
N TYR A 129 -10.87 -5.24 0.18
CA TYR A 129 -10.63 -4.94 1.59
C TYR A 129 -11.81 -5.41 2.44
N GLU A 130 -13.04 -5.14 2.01
CA GLU A 130 -14.24 -5.58 2.73
C GLU A 130 -14.33 -7.11 2.80
N LYS A 131 -14.00 -7.83 1.73
CA LYS A 131 -13.95 -9.29 1.73
C LYS A 131 -12.90 -9.84 2.69
N LEU A 132 -11.83 -9.10 2.94
CA LEU A 132 -10.79 -9.49 3.90
C LEU A 132 -11.14 -9.13 5.35
N GLY A 133 -12.27 -8.46 5.58
CA GLY A 133 -12.76 -8.11 6.90
C GLY A 133 -12.55 -6.66 7.31
N PHE A 134 -12.05 -5.81 6.41
CA PHE A 134 -11.94 -4.37 6.69
C PHE A 134 -13.32 -3.72 6.68
N ASN A 135 -13.55 -2.82 7.63
CA ASN A 135 -14.78 -2.02 7.72
C ASN A 135 -14.43 -0.54 7.61
N ILE A 136 -15.34 0.24 7.04
CA ILE A 136 -15.18 1.69 6.98
C ILE A 136 -15.12 2.22 8.41
N ARG A 137 -14.10 3.01 8.71
CA ARG A 137 -13.87 3.58 10.04
C ARG A 137 -14.04 5.09 10.05
N THR A 138 -13.46 5.78 9.09
CA THR A 138 -13.53 7.24 8.97
C THR A 138 -13.85 7.61 7.54
N VAL A 139 -14.42 8.80 7.36
CA VAL A 139 -14.74 9.34 6.03
C VAL A 139 -14.19 10.76 5.97
N THR A 140 -13.46 11.08 4.91
CA THR A 140 -13.05 12.44 4.58
C THR A 140 -13.91 12.93 3.43
N MET A 141 -14.51 14.10 3.60
CA MET A 141 -15.39 14.72 2.61
C MET A 141 -14.80 16.08 2.19
N SER A 142 -15.00 16.46 0.95
CA SER A 142 -14.51 17.75 0.46
C SER A 142 -15.63 18.53 -0.23
N LEU A 143 -15.59 19.84 -0.09
CA LEU A 143 -16.47 20.80 -0.79
C LEU A 143 -15.59 21.79 -1.55
N GLN A 144 -15.76 21.83 -2.86
CA GLN A 144 -15.06 22.83 -3.68
C GLN A 144 -15.78 24.17 -3.58
N LEU A 145 -15.04 25.26 -3.33
CA LEU A 145 -15.58 26.62 -3.18
C LEU A 145 -15.38 27.45 -4.43
#